data_1da3d24f542f122664444d91f01c744e
#
_entry.id   1da3d24f542f122664444d91f01c744e
#
_cell.length_a   1.000
_cell.length_b   1.000
_cell.length_c   1.000
_cell.angle_alpha   90.00
_cell.angle_beta   90.00
_cell.angle_gamma   90.00
#
_symmetry.space_group_name_H-M   'P 1'
#
loop_
_entity.id
_entity.type
_entity.pdbx_description
1 polymer ?
#
loop_
_entity_poly.entity_id
_entity_poly.type
_entity_poly.pdbx_seq_one_letter_code
_entity_poly.pdbx_strand_id
1 'polypeptide(L)'
;VHWENLSDIHIGNTNFHGELFERRVKDILDDPYRFTSFGGDQLDLILPGDPRFKDEAVGLRTLAEQQDEFDERCAELFEEQDYYTKNYGMEKIWYLQWGNHEYKSRVVTEGDMKRYCKMRNMTFLGSKGFVRLDIRFKDKSLMKKTLFVNHGAGGGGTLKALENLTINCEADIYQMGHLHDPMGIKRDTFFYNDKKNSWDSKEQILVNSGCFTSAVRNNVDQWFEQKGNKLQTSKPGTWTVSFDAYNNKVSQHG
;
A
#
# COMPACT_ATOMS: atom_id res chain seq x y z
N VAL A 1 5.91 -5.40 16.38
CA VAL A 1 4.83 -4.74 15.62
C VAL A 1 5.13 -4.93 14.15
N HIS A 2 4.12 -5.29 13.39
CA HIS A 2 4.19 -5.54 11.97
C HIS A 2 3.28 -4.56 11.21
N TRP A 3 3.72 -4.10 10.07
CA TRP A 3 2.91 -3.30 9.18
C TRP A 3 2.97 -3.87 7.76
N GLU A 4 1.82 -3.97 7.15
CA GLU A 4 1.64 -4.46 5.79
C GLU A 4 0.80 -3.48 4.99
N ASN A 5 1.31 -3.05 3.84
CA ASN A 5 0.57 -2.14 2.97
C ASN A 5 -0.10 -2.92 1.85
N LEU A 6 -1.43 -2.95 1.87
CA LEU A 6 -2.26 -3.57 0.83
C LEU A 6 -2.42 -2.56 -0.31
N SER A 7 -1.80 -2.81 -1.44
CA SER A 7 -1.79 -1.93 -2.61
C SER A 7 -2.12 -2.71 -3.87
N ASP A 8 -2.57 -2.03 -4.90
CA ASP A 8 -2.83 -2.60 -6.22
C ASP A 8 -3.75 -3.83 -6.15
N ILE A 9 -4.85 -3.66 -5.41
CA ILE A 9 -5.83 -4.71 -5.18
C ILE A 9 -6.65 -4.95 -6.45
N HIS A 10 -7.06 -3.85 -7.11
CA HIS A 10 -7.82 -3.85 -8.36
C HIS A 10 -9.13 -4.64 -8.28
N ILE A 11 -9.91 -4.44 -7.23
CA ILE A 11 -11.27 -4.99 -7.14
C ILE A 11 -12.08 -4.51 -8.34
N GLY A 12 -12.78 -5.40 -8.99
CA GLY A 12 -13.47 -5.18 -10.26
C GLY A 12 -12.74 -5.73 -11.46
N ASN A 13 -11.46 -6.07 -11.33
CA ASN A 13 -10.70 -6.75 -12.37
C ASN A 13 -10.92 -8.28 -12.33
N THR A 14 -11.12 -8.92 -13.47
CA THR A 14 -11.29 -10.38 -13.53
C THR A 14 -10.08 -11.17 -13.07
N ASN A 15 -8.91 -10.56 -13.08
CA ASN A 15 -7.65 -11.15 -12.60
C ASN A 15 -7.33 -10.83 -11.14
N PHE A 16 -8.25 -10.19 -10.42
CA PHE A 16 -8.14 -9.98 -8.98
C PHE A 16 -8.02 -11.31 -8.23
N HIS A 17 -7.03 -11.39 -7.36
CA HIS A 17 -6.76 -12.61 -6.59
C HIS A 17 -7.42 -12.52 -5.20
N GLY A 18 -8.76 -12.64 -5.18
CA GLY A 18 -9.59 -12.48 -3.97
C GLY A 18 -9.15 -13.36 -2.80
N GLU A 19 -8.87 -14.65 -3.03
CA GLU A 19 -8.42 -15.59 -1.98
C GLU A 19 -7.10 -15.17 -1.31
N LEU A 20 -6.16 -14.60 -2.08
CA LEU A 20 -4.92 -14.08 -1.52
C LEU A 20 -5.19 -12.84 -0.67
N PHE A 21 -6.03 -11.93 -1.17
CA PHE A 21 -6.42 -10.73 -0.45
C PHE A 21 -7.10 -11.06 0.87
N GLU A 22 -8.11 -11.93 0.86
CA GLU A 22 -8.82 -12.39 2.07
C GLU A 22 -7.89 -13.05 3.08
N ARG A 23 -6.97 -13.88 2.61
CA ARG A 23 -5.96 -14.49 3.48
C ARG A 23 -5.10 -13.43 4.16
N ARG A 24 -4.68 -12.36 3.44
CA ARG A 24 -3.90 -11.27 4.05
C ARG A 24 -4.70 -10.45 5.02
N VAL A 25 -5.96 -10.16 4.72
CA VAL A 25 -6.88 -9.51 5.68
C VAL A 25 -6.99 -10.37 6.93
N LYS A 26 -7.17 -11.69 6.78
CA LYS A 26 -7.22 -12.62 7.91
C LYS A 26 -5.92 -12.64 8.71
N ASP A 27 -4.75 -12.68 8.08
CA ASP A 27 -3.44 -12.62 8.76
C ASP A 27 -3.30 -11.34 9.60
N ILE A 28 -3.89 -10.21 9.14
CA ILE A 28 -3.90 -8.94 9.87
C ILE A 28 -4.84 -9.00 11.07
N LEU A 29 -6.00 -9.62 10.92
CA LEU A 29 -6.99 -9.78 12.00
C LEU A 29 -6.51 -10.74 13.09
N ASP A 30 -5.89 -11.85 12.70
CA ASP A 30 -5.42 -12.88 13.62
C ASP A 30 -4.21 -12.43 14.48
N ASP A 31 -3.50 -11.36 14.07
CA ASP A 31 -2.34 -10.83 14.81
C ASP A 31 -2.63 -9.41 15.36
N PRO A 32 -2.81 -9.26 16.69
CA PRO A 32 -3.11 -7.96 17.30
C PRO A 32 -1.98 -6.93 17.18
N TYR A 33 -0.78 -7.36 16.80
CA TYR A 33 0.39 -6.50 16.56
C TYR A 33 0.65 -6.23 15.08
N ARG A 34 -0.22 -6.69 14.20
CA ARG A 34 -0.15 -6.42 12.78
C ARG A 34 -1.13 -5.31 12.40
N PHE A 35 -0.61 -4.29 11.77
CA PHE A 35 -1.31 -3.10 11.30
C PHE A 35 -1.25 -3.05 9.78
N THR A 36 -2.16 -2.31 9.18
CA THR A 36 -2.21 -2.22 7.73
C THR A 36 -2.42 -0.78 7.24
N SER A 37 -2.37 -0.62 5.94
CA SER A 37 -2.79 0.57 5.20
C SER A 37 -3.16 0.17 3.78
N PHE A 38 -3.89 1.05 3.10
CA PHE A 38 -4.28 0.87 1.71
C PHE A 38 -3.46 1.82 0.81
N GLY A 39 -2.59 1.25 0.01
CA GLY A 39 -1.55 1.96 -0.74
C GLY A 39 -1.94 2.49 -2.12
N GLY A 40 -3.22 2.48 -2.48
CA GLY A 40 -3.74 2.92 -3.78
C GLY A 40 -4.09 1.75 -4.70
N ASP A 41 -4.87 2.07 -5.74
CA ASP A 41 -5.43 1.12 -6.70
C ASP A 41 -6.19 -0.02 -6.00
N GLN A 42 -7.04 0.34 -5.01
CA GLN A 42 -7.94 -0.59 -4.34
C GLN A 42 -9.02 -1.07 -5.32
N LEU A 43 -9.54 -0.14 -6.13
CA LEU A 43 -10.54 -0.39 -7.15
C LEU A 43 -9.90 -0.31 -8.54
N ASP A 44 -10.35 -1.15 -9.45
CA ASP A 44 -9.80 -1.17 -10.81
C ASP A 44 -10.19 0.08 -11.62
N LEU A 45 -11.43 0.57 -11.46
CA LEU A 45 -11.99 1.80 -12.06
C LEU A 45 -11.70 1.97 -13.55
N ILE A 46 -11.47 0.87 -14.28
CA ILE A 46 -11.43 0.85 -15.73
C ILE A 46 -12.88 0.68 -16.20
N LEU A 47 -13.57 1.83 -16.25
CA LEU A 47 -15.00 1.86 -16.58
C LEU A 47 -15.22 1.99 -18.10
N PRO A 48 -16.43 1.70 -18.62
CA PRO A 48 -16.79 1.94 -20.01
C PRO A 48 -16.45 3.39 -20.41
N GLY A 49 -15.68 3.54 -21.50
CA GLY A 49 -15.15 4.83 -21.97
C GLY A 49 -13.68 5.08 -21.63
N ASP A 50 -13.06 4.31 -20.73
CA ASP A 50 -11.60 4.32 -20.56
C ASP A 50 -10.95 3.59 -21.76
N PRO A 51 -9.90 4.15 -22.38
CA PRO A 51 -9.20 3.49 -23.52
C PRO A 51 -8.64 2.10 -23.20
N ARG A 52 -8.51 1.77 -21.93
CA ARG A 52 -8.04 0.46 -21.43
C ARG A 52 -9.18 -0.54 -21.24
N PHE A 53 -10.44 -0.07 -21.36
CA PHE A 53 -11.61 -0.92 -21.13
C PHE A 53 -11.66 -2.07 -22.12
N LYS A 54 -11.79 -3.27 -21.60
CA LYS A 54 -12.06 -4.49 -22.35
C LYS A 54 -13.12 -5.28 -21.59
N ASP A 55 -14.20 -5.61 -22.25
CA ASP A 55 -15.33 -6.34 -21.63
C ASP A 55 -14.88 -7.61 -20.91
N GLU A 56 -13.90 -8.32 -21.46
CA GLU A 56 -13.39 -9.57 -20.90
C GLU A 56 -12.55 -9.37 -19.64
N ALA A 57 -11.96 -8.17 -19.48
CA ALA A 57 -11.05 -7.86 -18.35
C ALA A 57 -11.78 -7.22 -17.15
N VAL A 58 -13.07 -6.87 -17.31
CA VAL A 58 -13.83 -6.19 -16.27
C VAL A 58 -14.88 -7.11 -15.68
N GLY A 59 -14.69 -7.46 -14.40
CA GLY A 59 -15.64 -8.27 -13.62
C GLY A 59 -16.79 -7.44 -13.08
N LEU A 60 -16.50 -6.30 -12.42
CA LEU A 60 -17.48 -5.34 -11.89
C LEU A 60 -17.42 -4.06 -12.70
N ARG A 61 -18.57 -3.61 -13.22
CA ARG A 61 -18.65 -2.57 -14.25
C ARG A 61 -18.91 -1.17 -13.72
N THR A 62 -19.33 -1.06 -12.47
CA THR A 62 -19.65 0.23 -11.85
C THR A 62 -18.77 0.51 -10.65
N LEU A 63 -18.61 1.79 -10.33
CA LEU A 63 -17.93 2.22 -9.11
C LEU A 63 -18.61 1.64 -7.86
N ALA A 64 -19.96 1.64 -7.84
CA ALA A 64 -20.72 1.16 -6.69
C ALA A 64 -20.46 -0.35 -6.45
N GLU A 65 -20.53 -1.18 -7.48
CA GLU A 65 -20.25 -2.61 -7.36
C GLU A 65 -18.83 -2.89 -6.83
N GLN A 66 -17.83 -2.14 -7.32
CA GLN A 66 -16.45 -2.30 -6.86
C GLN A 66 -16.27 -1.83 -5.41
N GLN A 67 -16.97 -0.76 -5.02
CA GLN A 67 -16.93 -0.24 -3.64
C GLN A 67 -17.62 -1.21 -2.66
N ASP A 68 -18.80 -1.73 -3.04
CA ASP A 68 -19.54 -2.69 -2.23
C ASP A 68 -18.72 -3.97 -2.00
N GLU A 69 -18.06 -4.49 -3.04
CA GLU A 69 -17.16 -5.64 -2.94
C GLU A 69 -15.95 -5.36 -2.03
N PHE A 70 -15.36 -4.16 -2.12
CA PHE A 70 -14.26 -3.75 -1.23
C PHE A 70 -14.72 -3.68 0.22
N ASP A 71 -15.89 -3.10 0.47
CA ASP A 71 -16.47 -2.98 1.80
C ASP A 71 -16.80 -4.35 2.39
N GLU A 72 -17.36 -5.26 1.62
CA GLU A 72 -17.68 -6.62 2.05
C GLU A 72 -16.42 -7.38 2.45
N ARG A 73 -15.38 -7.36 1.63
CA ARG A 73 -14.11 -8.07 1.90
C ARG A 73 -13.31 -7.47 3.06
N CYS A 74 -13.50 -6.20 3.36
CA CYS A 74 -12.82 -5.48 4.43
C CYS A 74 -13.70 -5.28 5.67
N ALA A 75 -14.93 -5.80 5.71
CA ALA A 75 -15.91 -5.53 6.77
C ALA A 75 -15.33 -5.77 8.18
N GLU A 76 -14.79 -6.96 8.44
CA GLU A 76 -14.19 -7.31 9.73
C GLU A 76 -12.99 -6.42 10.08
N LEU A 77 -12.18 -6.03 9.08
CA LEU A 77 -11.04 -5.14 9.28
C LEU A 77 -11.49 -3.71 9.66
N PHE A 78 -12.61 -3.24 9.13
CA PHE A 78 -13.20 -1.96 9.50
C PHE A 78 -13.84 -1.99 10.90
N GLU A 79 -14.46 -3.10 11.28
CA GLU A 79 -14.94 -3.30 12.65
C GLU A 79 -13.78 -3.30 13.65
N GLU A 80 -12.67 -3.94 13.31
CA GLU A 80 -11.46 -3.95 14.12
C GLU A 80 -10.82 -2.55 14.21
N GLN A 81 -10.84 -1.77 13.13
CA GLN A 81 -10.42 -0.36 13.13
C GLN A 81 -11.23 0.47 14.14
N ASP A 82 -12.55 0.35 14.11
CA ASP A 82 -13.43 1.06 15.04
C ASP A 82 -13.19 0.62 16.49
N TYR A 83 -12.99 -0.68 16.71
CA TYR A 83 -12.67 -1.22 18.03
C TYR A 83 -11.35 -0.67 18.58
N TYR A 84 -10.27 -0.64 17.78
CA TYR A 84 -8.97 -0.12 18.19
C TYR A 84 -9.01 1.38 18.44
N THR A 85 -9.67 2.13 17.58
CA THR A 85 -9.83 3.58 17.73
C THR A 85 -10.58 3.92 19.02
N LYS A 86 -11.70 3.23 19.28
CA LYS A 86 -12.55 3.47 20.44
C LYS A 86 -11.91 3.07 21.77
N ASN A 87 -11.23 1.92 21.81
CA ASN A 87 -10.78 1.32 23.07
C ASN A 87 -9.32 1.69 23.41
N TYR A 88 -8.49 1.97 22.41
CA TYR A 88 -7.07 2.21 22.61
C TYR A 88 -6.59 3.57 22.08
N GLY A 89 -7.43 4.30 21.36
CA GLY A 89 -7.02 5.52 20.67
C GLY A 89 -5.92 5.25 19.60
N MET A 90 -5.98 4.07 19.00
CA MET A 90 -5.00 3.58 18.02
C MET A 90 -5.70 3.28 16.70
N GLU A 91 -4.99 3.34 15.60
CA GLU A 91 -5.49 3.00 14.27
C GLU A 91 -4.94 1.64 13.86
N LYS A 92 -5.81 0.66 13.58
CA LYS A 92 -5.46 -0.64 12.99
C LYS A 92 -5.10 -0.48 11.51
N ILE A 93 -5.80 0.45 10.83
CA ILE A 93 -5.55 0.89 9.47
C ILE A 93 -4.97 2.31 9.52
N TRP A 94 -3.69 2.47 9.20
CA TRP A 94 -2.99 3.75 9.39
C TRP A 94 -3.39 4.83 8.37
N TYR A 95 -3.64 4.43 7.11
CA TYR A 95 -4.09 5.37 6.07
C TYR A 95 -4.69 4.64 4.88
N LEU A 96 -5.41 5.42 4.10
CA LEU A 96 -5.80 5.08 2.74
C LEU A 96 -5.21 6.11 1.78
N GLN A 97 -4.66 5.64 0.68
CA GLN A 97 -4.04 6.44 -0.36
C GLN A 97 -4.73 6.20 -1.70
N TRP A 98 -4.73 7.21 -2.58
CA TRP A 98 -5.10 7.01 -3.97
C TRP A 98 -3.99 6.37 -4.77
N GLY A 99 -4.36 5.43 -5.63
CA GLY A 99 -3.58 5.02 -6.76
C GLY A 99 -3.86 5.86 -8.02
N ASN A 100 -3.27 5.46 -9.11
CA ASN A 100 -3.48 6.16 -10.38
C ASN A 100 -4.86 5.86 -10.99
N HIS A 101 -5.52 4.77 -10.63
CA HIS A 101 -6.87 4.43 -11.05
C HIS A 101 -7.89 5.34 -10.38
N GLU A 102 -7.88 5.46 -9.06
CA GLU A 102 -8.74 6.39 -8.33
C GLU A 102 -8.41 7.85 -8.68
N TYR A 103 -7.14 8.18 -8.85
CA TYR A 103 -6.74 9.54 -9.21
C TYR A 103 -7.27 10.00 -10.57
N LYS A 104 -7.33 9.12 -11.57
CA LYS A 104 -7.95 9.42 -12.86
C LYS A 104 -9.46 9.65 -12.73
N SER A 105 -10.10 8.91 -11.87
CA SER A 105 -11.53 9.00 -11.60
C SER A 105 -11.89 10.08 -10.57
N ARG A 106 -10.92 10.85 -10.07
CA ARG A 106 -11.06 11.80 -8.94
C ARG A 106 -12.19 12.81 -9.07
N VAL A 107 -12.55 13.19 -10.32
CA VAL A 107 -13.67 14.12 -10.56
C VAL A 107 -14.98 13.53 -10.06
N VAL A 108 -15.08 12.20 -10.06
CA VAL A 108 -16.26 11.46 -9.58
C VAL A 108 -16.08 10.99 -8.13
N THR A 109 -14.84 10.73 -7.70
CA THR A 109 -14.55 9.99 -6.44
C THR A 109 -13.92 10.85 -5.34
N GLU A 110 -13.37 12.05 -5.61
CA GLU A 110 -12.55 12.78 -4.62
C GLU A 110 -13.29 13.13 -3.33
N GLY A 111 -14.49 13.69 -3.46
CA GLY A 111 -15.31 14.04 -2.30
C GLY A 111 -15.74 12.82 -1.51
N ASP A 112 -16.01 11.74 -2.21
CA ASP A 112 -16.53 10.51 -1.64
C ASP A 112 -15.43 9.75 -0.89
N MET A 113 -14.20 9.68 -1.40
CA MET A 113 -13.10 9.00 -0.73
C MET A 113 -12.68 9.66 0.59
N LYS A 114 -12.62 11.00 0.64
CA LYS A 114 -12.38 11.72 1.90
C LYS A 114 -13.50 11.48 2.91
N ARG A 115 -14.75 11.50 2.46
CA ARG A 115 -15.91 11.21 3.29
C ARG A 115 -15.90 9.76 3.77
N TYR A 116 -15.58 8.83 2.89
CA TYR A 116 -15.42 7.42 3.17
C TYR A 116 -14.39 7.19 4.29
N CYS A 117 -13.17 7.72 4.14
CA CYS A 117 -12.14 7.63 5.17
C CYS A 117 -12.58 8.23 6.50
N LYS A 118 -13.26 9.38 6.47
CA LYS A 118 -13.80 10.01 7.68
C LYS A 118 -14.82 9.13 8.39
N MET A 119 -15.71 8.47 7.65
CA MET A 119 -16.72 7.56 8.23
C MET A 119 -16.10 6.31 8.83
N ARG A 120 -14.96 5.86 8.33
CA ARG A 120 -14.21 4.67 8.77
C ARG A 120 -13.09 4.99 9.76
N ASN A 121 -13.00 6.22 10.28
CA ASN A 121 -11.92 6.66 11.18
C ASN A 121 -10.51 6.40 10.61
N MET A 122 -10.33 6.57 9.29
CA MET A 122 -9.07 6.40 8.60
C MET A 122 -8.48 7.73 8.13
N THR A 123 -7.16 7.83 8.13
CA THR A 123 -6.44 8.96 7.54
C THR A 123 -6.39 8.85 6.03
N PHE A 124 -6.82 9.88 5.31
CA PHE A 124 -6.71 9.97 3.86
C PHE A 124 -5.47 10.79 3.46
N LEU A 125 -4.53 10.19 2.73
CA LEU A 125 -3.26 10.84 2.34
C LEU A 125 -3.22 11.42 0.92
N GLY A 126 -4.28 11.25 0.12
CA GLY A 126 -4.21 11.59 -1.30
C GLY A 126 -3.30 10.64 -2.07
N SER A 127 -2.52 11.12 -3.05
CA SER A 127 -1.65 10.27 -3.87
C SER A 127 -0.24 10.09 -3.28
N LYS A 128 0.15 10.91 -2.30
CA LYS A 128 1.43 10.84 -1.59
C LYS A 128 1.35 11.59 -0.26
N GLY A 129 2.15 11.18 0.69
CA GLY A 129 2.18 11.85 1.98
C GLY A 129 3.26 11.32 2.92
N PHE A 130 3.38 11.98 4.08
CA PHE A 130 4.21 11.51 5.18
C PHE A 130 3.33 11.02 6.32
N VAL A 131 3.74 9.90 6.91
CA VAL A 131 3.15 9.36 8.14
C VAL A 131 4.23 9.30 9.19
N ARG A 132 3.96 9.88 10.36
CA ARG A 132 4.82 9.73 11.52
C ARG A 132 4.33 8.52 12.32
N LEU A 133 5.24 7.60 12.57
CA LEU A 133 4.99 6.41 13.37
C LEU A 133 5.59 6.60 14.76
N ASP A 134 4.74 6.64 15.78
CA ASP A 134 5.12 6.65 17.18
C ASP A 134 4.75 5.28 17.78
N ILE A 135 5.67 4.31 17.70
CA ILE A 135 5.44 2.93 18.14
C ILE A 135 5.87 2.78 19.59
N ARG A 136 4.90 2.56 20.46
CA ARG A 136 5.12 2.41 21.89
C ARG A 136 5.08 0.93 22.28
N PHE A 137 6.15 0.44 22.87
CA PHE A 137 6.28 -0.96 23.29
C PHE A 137 5.85 -1.18 24.75
N LYS A 138 5.70 -2.44 25.16
CA LYS A 138 5.27 -2.82 26.51
C LYS A 138 6.21 -2.33 27.62
N ASP A 139 7.51 -2.25 27.35
CA ASP A 139 8.52 -1.71 28.26
C ASP A 139 8.53 -0.17 28.34
N LYS A 140 7.55 0.48 27.71
CA LYS A 140 7.39 1.93 27.57
C LYS A 140 8.42 2.60 26.66
N SER A 141 9.33 1.86 26.04
CA SER A 141 10.19 2.42 25.00
C SER A 141 9.39 2.94 23.82
N LEU A 142 9.91 3.97 23.15
CA LEU A 142 9.24 4.64 22.04
C LEU A 142 10.17 4.65 20.83
N MET A 143 9.76 3.98 19.77
CA MET A 143 10.40 4.08 18.46
C MET A 143 9.64 5.11 17.61
N LYS A 144 10.39 6.09 17.07
CA LYS A 144 9.84 7.09 16.15
C LYS A 144 10.41 6.84 14.77
N LYS A 145 9.55 6.71 13.79
CA LYS A 145 9.91 6.53 12.38
C LYS A 145 9.07 7.44 11.48
N THR A 146 9.66 7.86 10.40
CA THR A 146 8.96 8.60 9.35
C THR A 146 8.78 7.69 8.16
N LEU A 147 7.55 7.54 7.70
CA LEU A 147 7.17 6.82 6.51
C LEU A 147 6.79 7.83 5.43
N PHE A 148 7.42 7.75 4.28
CA PHE A 148 6.98 8.45 3.07
C PHE A 148 6.28 7.45 2.15
N VAL A 149 5.06 7.79 1.76
CA VAL A 149 4.22 6.97 0.88
C VAL A 149 3.95 7.71 -0.42
N ASN A 150 4.06 7.00 -1.52
CA ASN A 150 3.73 7.50 -2.85
C ASN A 150 3.33 6.30 -3.71
N HIS A 151 2.06 6.25 -4.15
CA HIS A 151 1.62 5.11 -4.96
C HIS A 151 2.51 4.87 -6.19
N GLY A 152 3.03 5.95 -6.76
CA GLY A 152 3.85 5.89 -7.97
C GLY A 152 3.06 6.28 -9.21
N ALA A 153 3.78 6.42 -10.31
CA ALA A 153 3.23 6.69 -11.64
C ALA A 153 4.27 6.38 -12.72
N GLY A 154 3.81 5.97 -13.89
CA GLY A 154 4.67 5.69 -15.05
C GLY A 154 5.23 4.26 -15.05
N GLY A 155 6.07 3.95 -16.05
CA GLY A 155 6.74 2.66 -16.21
C GLY A 155 8.22 2.76 -15.85
N GLY A 156 8.85 1.61 -15.66
CA GLY A 156 10.29 1.50 -15.37
C GLY A 156 10.56 0.30 -14.46
N GLY A 157 11.83 0.09 -14.10
CA GLY A 157 12.19 -0.96 -13.16
C GLY A 157 11.89 -0.56 -11.72
N THR A 158 11.38 -1.49 -10.93
CA THR A 158 10.96 -1.29 -9.53
C THR A 158 12.08 -0.72 -8.66
N LEU A 159 13.30 -1.24 -8.80
CA LEU A 159 14.47 -0.74 -8.06
C LEU A 159 14.68 0.76 -8.29
N LYS A 160 14.73 1.19 -9.56
CA LYS A 160 14.96 2.60 -9.90
C LYS A 160 13.81 3.50 -9.42
N ALA A 161 12.58 3.02 -9.48
CA ALA A 161 11.42 3.76 -8.99
C ALA A 161 11.50 3.97 -7.48
N LEU A 162 11.84 2.93 -6.71
CA LEU A 162 12.07 3.01 -5.27
C LEU A 162 13.21 3.97 -4.91
N GLU A 163 14.33 3.90 -5.61
CA GLU A 163 15.45 4.82 -5.40
C GLU A 163 15.06 6.28 -5.66
N ASN A 164 14.26 6.54 -6.68
CA ASN A 164 13.78 7.89 -7.00
C ASN A 164 12.92 8.50 -5.89
N LEU A 165 12.23 7.70 -5.08
CA LEU A 165 11.47 8.22 -3.92
C LEU A 165 12.36 8.95 -2.93
N THR A 166 13.61 8.54 -2.81
CA THR A 166 14.54 9.06 -1.81
C THR A 166 15.26 10.34 -2.23
N ILE A 167 15.12 10.78 -3.48
CA ILE A 167 15.83 11.94 -4.02
C ILE A 167 15.26 13.26 -3.47
N ASN A 168 13.95 13.33 -3.29
CA ASN A 168 13.24 14.57 -3.01
C ASN A 168 12.75 14.72 -1.57
N CYS A 169 12.93 13.71 -0.74
CA CYS A 169 12.49 13.76 0.66
C CYS A 169 13.30 12.80 1.53
N GLU A 170 13.34 13.06 2.82
CA GLU A 170 13.98 12.21 3.80
C GLU A 170 12.95 11.49 4.66
N ALA A 171 13.05 10.16 4.72
CA ALA A 171 12.25 9.30 5.57
C ALA A 171 13.07 8.09 6.04
N ASP A 172 12.54 7.35 7.02
CA ASP A 172 13.11 6.07 7.47
C ASP A 172 12.63 4.93 6.58
N ILE A 173 11.39 5.03 6.12
CA ILE A 173 10.71 4.02 5.31
C ILE A 173 10.10 4.72 4.10
N TYR A 174 10.27 4.13 2.93
CA TYR A 174 9.66 4.57 1.68
C TYR A 174 8.80 3.45 1.15
N GLN A 175 7.56 3.76 0.85
CA GLN A 175 6.60 2.81 0.33
C GLN A 175 6.04 3.29 -1.01
N MET A 176 5.92 2.37 -1.96
CA MET A 176 5.19 2.55 -3.21
C MET A 176 4.36 1.32 -3.56
N GLY A 177 3.47 1.48 -4.54
CA GLY A 177 2.75 0.44 -5.25
C GLY A 177 2.99 0.55 -6.74
N HIS A 178 1.96 0.40 -7.56
CA HIS A 178 1.89 0.65 -9.00
C HIS A 178 2.65 -0.32 -9.92
N LEU A 179 3.80 -0.83 -9.52
CA LEU A 179 4.63 -1.64 -10.40
C LEU A 179 4.39 -3.15 -10.32
N HIS A 180 3.46 -3.60 -9.49
CA HIS A 180 3.00 -4.99 -9.34
C HIS A 180 4.13 -6.02 -9.13
N ASP A 181 5.32 -5.57 -8.72
CA ASP A 181 6.50 -6.40 -8.52
C ASP A 181 6.96 -6.19 -7.06
N PRO A 182 6.56 -7.08 -6.13
CA PRO A 182 6.88 -6.94 -4.72
C PRO A 182 8.39 -6.92 -4.52
N MET A 183 8.90 -5.85 -3.89
CA MET A 183 10.33 -5.65 -3.66
C MET A 183 10.57 -4.94 -2.34
N GLY A 184 11.56 -5.40 -1.61
CA GLY A 184 12.04 -4.75 -0.41
C GLY A 184 13.56 -4.56 -0.45
N ILE A 185 14.02 -3.37 -0.11
CA ILE A 185 15.42 -3.00 -0.09
C ILE A 185 15.74 -2.34 1.23
N LYS A 186 16.85 -2.73 1.81
CA LYS A 186 17.46 -2.09 2.96
C LYS A 186 18.77 -1.46 2.53
N ARG A 187 18.99 -0.20 2.89
CA ARG A 187 20.23 0.51 2.57
C ARG A 187 20.64 1.43 3.70
N ASP A 188 21.93 1.72 3.78
CA ASP A 188 22.47 2.76 4.63
C ASP A 188 22.69 4.05 3.84
N THR A 189 22.25 5.18 4.41
CA THR A 189 22.52 6.50 3.89
C THR A 189 23.48 7.21 4.83
N PHE A 190 24.58 7.71 4.30
CA PHE A 190 25.58 8.42 5.10
C PHE A 190 25.27 9.92 5.08
N PHE A 191 25.41 10.54 6.24
CA PHE A 191 25.30 11.99 6.39
C PHE A 191 26.35 12.51 7.37
N TYR A 192 26.76 13.75 7.17
CA TYR A 192 27.68 14.39 8.10
C TYR A 192 26.92 14.96 9.30
N ASN A 193 27.33 14.58 10.49
CA ASN A 193 26.74 15.06 11.74
C ASN A 193 27.60 16.19 12.32
N ASP A 194 27.17 17.42 12.11
CA ASP A 194 27.90 18.62 12.57
C ASP A 194 28.14 18.65 14.09
N LYS A 195 27.21 18.13 14.89
CA LYS A 195 27.33 18.11 16.35
C LYS A 195 28.42 17.16 16.83
N LYS A 196 28.63 16.07 16.11
CA LYS A 196 29.66 15.07 16.41
C LYS A 196 30.94 15.30 15.63
N ASN A 197 30.92 16.18 14.64
CA ASN A 197 31.99 16.39 13.67
C ASN A 197 32.45 15.08 13.01
N SER A 198 31.52 14.24 12.61
CA SER A 198 31.77 12.89 12.07
C SER A 198 30.69 12.46 11.10
N TRP A 199 31.00 11.46 10.28
CA TRP A 199 30.02 10.78 9.46
C TRP A 199 29.21 9.81 10.31
N ASP A 200 27.89 9.91 10.21
CA ASP A 200 26.92 8.95 10.75
C ASP A 200 26.23 8.25 9.58
N SER A 201 25.60 7.10 9.86
CA SER A 201 24.74 6.42 8.90
C SER A 201 23.33 6.29 9.44
N LYS A 202 22.37 6.27 8.51
CA LYS A 202 20.97 6.03 8.79
C LYS A 202 20.47 4.91 7.89
N GLU A 203 19.88 3.91 8.50
CA GLU A 203 19.24 2.81 7.77
C GLU A 203 17.92 3.29 7.20
N GLN A 204 17.66 2.99 5.93
CA GLN A 204 16.42 3.23 5.21
C GLN A 204 15.86 1.94 4.65
N ILE A 205 14.54 1.80 4.70
CA ILE A 205 13.81 0.69 4.10
C ILE A 205 12.96 1.23 2.97
N LEU A 206 13.09 0.60 1.80
CA LEU A 206 12.32 0.91 0.60
C LEU A 206 11.48 -0.32 0.26
N VAL A 207 10.17 -0.14 0.13
CA VAL A 207 9.23 -1.24 -0.15
C VAL A 207 8.32 -0.87 -1.31
N ASN A 208 8.26 -1.76 -2.30
CA ASN A 208 7.14 -1.83 -3.24
C ASN A 208 6.21 -2.96 -2.78
N SER A 209 4.96 -2.61 -2.50
CA SER A 209 4.01 -3.53 -1.86
C SER A 209 3.61 -4.73 -2.73
N GLY A 210 3.81 -4.64 -4.05
CA GLY A 210 3.31 -5.66 -4.97
C GLY A 210 1.84 -5.45 -5.32
N CYS A 211 1.11 -6.53 -5.58
CA CYS A 211 -0.28 -6.45 -6.04
C CYS A 211 -1.10 -7.68 -5.67
N PHE A 212 -2.42 -7.58 -5.90
CA PHE A 212 -3.37 -8.70 -5.79
C PHE A 212 -3.99 -9.10 -7.13
N THR A 213 -3.30 -8.80 -8.23
CA THR A 213 -3.70 -9.23 -9.57
C THR A 213 -2.67 -10.18 -10.15
N SER A 214 -3.14 -11.16 -10.91
CA SER A 214 -2.28 -12.05 -11.69
C SER A 214 -2.14 -11.54 -13.11
N ALA A 215 -0.95 -11.66 -13.68
CA ALA A 215 -0.67 -11.27 -15.06
C ALA A 215 -1.58 -11.98 -16.05
N VAL A 216 -1.74 -13.28 -15.85
CA VAL A 216 -2.61 -14.13 -16.68
C VAL A 216 -3.46 -14.98 -15.74
N ARG A 217 -4.69 -14.58 -15.52
CA ARG A 217 -5.71 -15.41 -14.87
C ARG A 217 -6.92 -15.47 -15.82
N ASN A 218 -7.53 -16.60 -15.92
CA ASN A 218 -8.69 -16.82 -16.80
C ASN A 218 -8.42 -16.55 -18.29
N ASN A 219 -7.16 -16.68 -18.74
CA ASN A 219 -6.74 -16.43 -20.13
C ASN A 219 -7.02 -15.01 -20.64
N VAL A 220 -7.08 -14.02 -19.74
CA VAL A 220 -7.24 -12.61 -20.09
C VAL A 220 -5.97 -11.85 -19.76
N ASP A 221 -5.36 -11.25 -20.78
CA ASP A 221 -4.16 -10.42 -20.63
C ASP A 221 -4.51 -9.05 -20.03
N GLN A 222 -3.74 -8.61 -19.05
CA GLN A 222 -3.86 -7.26 -18.52
C GLN A 222 -3.33 -6.24 -19.52
N TRP A 223 -3.91 -5.02 -19.53
CA TRP A 223 -3.49 -3.96 -20.45
C TRP A 223 -2.03 -3.53 -20.27
N PHE A 224 -1.49 -3.59 -19.05
CA PHE A 224 -0.10 -3.21 -18.76
C PHE A 224 0.90 -4.23 -19.28
N GLU A 225 0.48 -5.47 -19.51
CA GLU A 225 1.29 -6.54 -20.08
C GLU A 225 1.39 -6.46 -21.60
N GLN A 226 0.46 -5.75 -22.22
CA GLN A 226 0.40 -5.59 -23.67
C GLN A 226 1.31 -4.47 -24.20
N LYS A 227 1.86 -3.60 -23.32
CA LYS A 227 2.71 -2.45 -23.73
C LYS A 227 4.15 -2.80 -24.09
N GLY A 228 4.53 -4.05 -24.07
CA GLY A 228 5.86 -4.49 -24.45
C GLY A 228 5.86 -5.96 -24.84
N ASN A 229 6.73 -6.35 -25.76
CA ASN A 229 6.97 -7.75 -26.15
C ASN A 229 7.52 -8.63 -25.01
N LYS A 230 7.37 -8.23 -23.75
CA LYS A 230 7.75 -8.98 -22.55
C LYS A 230 6.56 -9.02 -21.62
N LEU A 231 6.01 -10.21 -21.44
CA LEU A 231 5.12 -10.55 -20.33
C LEU A 231 5.81 -10.15 -19.02
N GLN A 232 5.39 -9.04 -18.45
CA GLN A 232 5.77 -8.71 -17.09
C GLN A 232 4.92 -9.62 -16.20
N THR A 233 5.51 -10.66 -15.65
CA THR A 233 4.84 -11.54 -14.69
C THR A 233 4.61 -10.76 -13.41
N SER A 234 3.40 -10.23 -13.21
CA SER A 234 2.99 -9.79 -11.87
C SER A 234 3.02 -11.01 -10.96
N LYS A 235 3.71 -10.88 -9.85
CA LYS A 235 3.70 -11.90 -8.78
C LYS A 235 2.78 -11.36 -7.69
N PRO A 236 1.56 -11.91 -7.55
CA PRO A 236 0.69 -11.50 -6.46
C PRO A 236 1.38 -11.71 -5.12
N GLY A 237 1.36 -10.69 -4.29
CA GLY A 237 2.00 -10.72 -2.98
C GLY A 237 2.16 -9.32 -2.39
N THR A 238 2.64 -9.28 -1.16
CA THR A 238 2.89 -8.03 -0.44
C THR A 238 4.09 -8.20 0.49
N TRP A 239 4.62 -7.09 1.00
CA TRP A 239 5.73 -7.05 1.94
C TRP A 239 5.27 -6.60 3.32
N THR A 240 5.83 -7.24 4.35
CA THR A 240 5.62 -6.86 5.74
C THR A 240 6.85 -6.12 6.26
N VAL A 241 6.66 -4.99 6.92
CA VAL A 241 7.69 -4.26 7.66
C VAL A 241 7.52 -4.55 9.15
N SER A 242 8.58 -5.01 9.78
CA SER A 242 8.60 -5.39 11.20
C SER A 242 9.43 -4.42 12.02
N PHE A 243 8.89 -4.00 13.16
CA PHE A 243 9.51 -3.08 14.11
C PHE A 243 9.90 -3.85 15.38
N ASP A 244 11.21 -3.94 15.64
CA ASP A 244 11.79 -4.63 16.80
C ASP A 244 12.25 -3.61 17.85
N ALA A 245 11.60 -3.64 19.01
CA ALA A 245 11.91 -2.77 20.13
C ALA A 245 13.32 -3.01 20.73
N TYR A 246 13.68 -4.28 20.89
CA TYR A 246 14.90 -4.66 21.59
C TYR A 246 16.16 -4.19 20.86
N ASN A 247 16.14 -4.30 19.54
CA ASN A 247 17.27 -3.94 18.71
C ASN A 247 17.15 -2.54 18.11
N ASN A 248 16.05 -1.83 18.35
CA ASN A 248 15.69 -0.58 17.67
C ASN A 248 15.82 -0.70 16.14
N LYS A 249 15.44 -1.87 15.61
CA LYS A 249 15.60 -2.22 14.20
C LYS A 249 14.25 -2.28 13.50
N VAL A 250 14.30 -2.00 12.23
CA VAL A 250 13.21 -2.24 11.30
C VAL A 250 13.69 -3.28 10.28
N SER A 251 12.85 -4.25 9.96
CA SER A 251 13.13 -5.28 8.97
C SER A 251 11.96 -5.45 8.03
N GLN A 252 12.18 -6.15 6.92
CA GLN A 252 11.18 -6.39 5.89
C GLN A 252 11.16 -7.86 5.49
N HIS A 253 9.98 -8.37 5.17
CA HIS A 253 9.75 -9.77 4.78
C HIS A 253 8.73 -9.80 3.64
N GLY A 254 9.00 -10.62 2.62
CA GLY A 254 8.11 -10.87 1.49
C GLY A 254 7.27 -12.12 1.64
#